data_55511fb9ee1abb7d04196e566891d733
#
_entry.id   55511fb9ee1abb7d04196e566891d733
#
_cell.length_a   1.000
_cell.length_b   1.000
_cell.length_c   1.000
_cell.angle_alpha   90.00
_cell.angle_beta   90.00
_cell.angle_gamma   90.00
#
_symmetry.space_group_name_H-M   'P 1'
#
loop_
_entity.id
_entity.type
_entity.pdbx_description
1 polymer ?
#
loop_
_entity_poly.entity_id
_entity_poly.type
_entity_poly.pdbx_seq_one_letter_code
_entity_poly.pdbx_strand_id
1 'polypeptide(L)'
;MIRAVAFVGGLLLAASFAHAAPASDAVDHIVVPVSRLDRAVAFYTGALSFVAGDPEASAGLVLHLGREKIELIQRAGRPIPADSRSNDLWFQHLAIVVSDIDKAYAAVRRAGAMPISRQPQLLPAWNPNAGGIRAVYFRDPDGHPLELIQFPPDKGEPRWQEKDRLFLGIDHSAIAVSDTDQSVAFYRDRLGLRIAGTSDNWGIEQEGLSAVPGAHVRITTLRARSGPGVELLHYLMPTDGRPMPADTTADDLWAEEIVMRTARAAHFGEWRRDPDGHAVGSLPIAKEAAW
;
A
#
# COMPACT_ATOMS: atom_id res chain seq x y z
N MET A 1 -22.80 -61.76 42.52
CA MET A 1 -21.72 -60.79 42.62
C MET A 1 -21.21 -60.48 41.22
N ILE A 2 -21.69 -59.34 40.63
CA ILE A 2 -21.28 -58.90 39.29
C ILE A 2 -20.49 -57.64 39.49
N ARG A 3 -19.21 -57.67 39.11
CA ARG A 3 -18.30 -56.51 39.15
C ARG A 3 -18.47 -55.69 37.87
N ALA A 4 -18.92 -54.43 38.03
CA ALA A 4 -18.93 -53.45 36.95
C ALA A 4 -17.53 -52.93 36.74
N VAL A 5 -17.03 -52.98 35.50
CA VAL A 5 -15.79 -52.31 35.04
C VAL A 5 -16.17 -50.98 34.42
N ALA A 6 -15.76 -49.89 35.06
CA ALA A 6 -15.92 -48.53 34.51
C ALA A 6 -14.78 -48.23 33.52
N PHE A 7 -15.16 -47.96 32.26
CA PHE A 7 -14.24 -47.44 31.24
C PHE A 7 -14.18 -45.91 31.36
N VAL A 8 -13.05 -45.40 31.78
CA VAL A 8 -12.76 -43.96 31.72
C VAL A 8 -12.18 -43.65 30.34
N GLY A 9 -13.02 -43.10 29.46
CA GLY A 9 -12.58 -42.59 28.16
C GLY A 9 -11.93 -41.19 28.33
N GLY A 10 -10.60 -41.13 28.24
CA GLY A 10 -9.88 -39.89 28.20
C GLY A 10 -10.05 -39.19 26.85
N LEU A 11 -10.73 -38.05 26.83
CA LEU A 11 -10.85 -37.18 25.66
C LEU A 11 -9.54 -36.37 25.53
N LEU A 12 -8.66 -36.77 24.62
CA LEU A 12 -7.48 -36.00 24.23
C LEU A 12 -7.96 -34.82 23.39
N LEU A 13 -8.08 -33.64 23.99
CA LEU A 13 -8.18 -32.36 23.27
C LEU A 13 -6.83 -32.08 22.61
N ALA A 14 -6.73 -32.32 21.30
CA ALA A 14 -5.61 -31.83 20.51
C ALA A 14 -5.74 -30.30 20.40
N ALA A 15 -4.99 -29.57 21.21
CA ALA A 15 -4.82 -28.14 21.06
C ALA A 15 -4.06 -27.89 19.76
N SER A 16 -4.75 -27.45 18.71
CA SER A 16 -4.13 -26.93 17.50
C SER A 16 -3.43 -25.63 17.86
N PHE A 17 -2.12 -25.70 18.11
CA PHE A 17 -1.29 -24.49 18.14
C PHE A 17 -1.27 -23.92 16.74
N ALA A 18 -2.10 -22.90 16.50
CA ALA A 18 -1.94 -22.05 15.32
C ALA A 18 -0.54 -21.44 15.41
N HIS A 19 0.39 -21.95 14.60
CA HIS A 19 1.70 -21.33 14.44
C HIS A 19 1.46 -19.95 13.84
N ALA A 20 1.71 -18.90 14.63
CA ALA A 20 1.74 -17.55 14.11
C ALA A 20 2.72 -17.52 12.92
N ALA A 21 2.29 -17.02 11.78
CA ALA A 21 3.16 -16.81 10.64
C ALA A 21 4.34 -15.94 11.10
N PRO A 22 5.61 -16.30 10.79
CA PRO A 22 6.71 -15.42 11.14
C PRO A 22 6.53 -14.10 10.40
N ALA A 23 6.79 -13.02 11.13
CA ALA A 23 6.70 -11.66 10.60
C ALA A 23 7.52 -11.54 9.30
N SER A 24 6.94 -10.96 8.26
CA SER A 24 7.68 -10.55 7.07
C SER A 24 8.75 -9.55 7.47
N ASP A 25 9.97 -9.73 6.95
CA ASP A 25 11.10 -8.89 7.37
C ASP A 25 10.98 -7.47 6.81
N ALA A 26 10.45 -7.30 5.58
CA ALA A 26 10.24 -5.99 4.97
C ALA A 26 9.10 -5.99 3.93
N VAL A 27 8.48 -4.82 3.72
CA VAL A 27 7.95 -4.45 2.40
C VAL A 27 9.13 -3.88 1.63
N ASP A 28 9.58 -4.59 0.58
CA ASP A 28 10.82 -4.22 -0.12
C ASP A 28 10.61 -3.05 -1.06
N HIS A 29 9.64 -3.15 -1.95
CA HIS A 29 9.26 -2.10 -2.90
C HIS A 29 7.86 -2.35 -3.47
N ILE A 30 7.39 -1.39 -4.26
CA ILE A 30 6.18 -1.52 -5.06
C ILE A 30 6.57 -1.54 -6.53
N VAL A 31 6.09 -2.55 -7.26
CA VAL A 31 6.21 -2.60 -8.73
C VAL A 31 5.06 -1.80 -9.32
N VAL A 32 5.40 -0.87 -10.22
CA VAL A 32 4.44 -0.03 -10.95
C VAL A 32 4.55 -0.33 -12.43
N PRO A 33 3.56 -1.02 -13.04
CA PRO A 33 3.54 -1.27 -14.47
C PRO A 33 3.23 0.03 -15.21
N VAL A 34 4.07 0.42 -16.17
CA VAL A 34 3.94 1.67 -16.92
C VAL A 34 3.86 1.42 -18.42
N SER A 35 3.09 2.22 -19.15
CA SER A 35 2.95 2.08 -20.59
C SER A 35 4.21 2.51 -21.35
N ARG A 36 4.92 3.53 -20.81
CA ARG A 36 6.17 4.08 -21.36
C ARG A 36 7.15 4.42 -20.25
N LEU A 37 8.25 3.67 -20.20
CA LEU A 37 9.24 3.80 -19.14
C LEU A 37 9.90 5.20 -19.14
N ASP A 38 10.25 5.75 -20.30
CA ASP A 38 10.87 7.07 -20.44
C ASP A 38 10.00 8.19 -19.87
N ARG A 39 8.67 8.14 -20.13
CA ARG A 39 7.71 9.11 -19.63
C ARG A 39 7.52 8.98 -18.12
N ALA A 40 7.40 7.77 -17.61
CA ALA A 40 7.28 7.52 -16.18
C ALA A 40 8.52 7.99 -15.43
N VAL A 41 9.73 7.62 -15.89
CA VAL A 41 10.99 8.06 -15.30
C VAL A 41 11.08 9.58 -15.26
N ALA A 42 10.78 10.27 -16.37
CA ALA A 42 10.78 11.72 -16.40
C ALA A 42 9.82 12.36 -15.37
N PHE A 43 8.64 11.76 -15.17
CA PHE A 43 7.70 12.24 -14.17
C PHE A 43 8.19 11.98 -12.73
N TYR A 44 8.55 10.74 -12.39
CA TYR A 44 8.95 10.39 -11.03
C TYR A 44 10.23 11.09 -10.60
N THR A 45 11.22 11.25 -11.50
CA THR A 45 12.47 11.96 -11.18
C THR A 45 12.31 13.47 -11.22
N GLY A 46 11.60 14.01 -12.22
CA GLY A 46 11.45 15.46 -12.40
C GLY A 46 10.43 16.12 -11.47
N ALA A 47 9.31 15.45 -11.20
CA ALA A 47 8.22 16.01 -10.40
C ALA A 47 8.24 15.60 -8.93
N LEU A 48 8.72 14.38 -8.61
CA LEU A 48 8.64 13.77 -7.29
C LEU A 48 10.01 13.55 -6.64
N SER A 49 11.11 13.96 -7.35
CA SER A 49 12.49 13.88 -6.85
C SER A 49 12.98 12.45 -6.55
N PHE A 50 12.41 11.44 -7.21
CA PHE A 50 13.00 10.12 -7.19
C PHE A 50 14.36 10.11 -7.88
N VAL A 51 15.26 9.23 -7.43
CA VAL A 51 16.60 9.06 -7.98
C VAL A 51 16.72 7.64 -8.53
N ALA A 52 17.27 7.51 -9.75
CA ALA A 52 17.53 6.19 -10.31
C ALA A 52 18.56 5.44 -9.45
N GLY A 53 18.23 4.20 -9.10
CA GLY A 53 19.14 3.29 -8.41
C GLY A 53 20.17 2.68 -9.35
N ASP A 54 21.13 1.96 -8.77
CA ASP A 54 22.03 1.11 -9.56
C ASP A 54 21.21 0.02 -10.26
N PRO A 55 21.68 -0.47 -11.43
CA PRO A 55 21.03 -1.58 -12.11
C PRO A 55 21.01 -2.80 -11.20
N GLU A 56 19.84 -3.09 -10.61
CA GLU A 56 19.61 -4.34 -9.90
C GLU A 56 19.32 -5.46 -10.91
N ALA A 57 19.36 -6.72 -10.48
CA ALA A 57 18.93 -7.87 -11.29
C ALA A 57 17.39 -7.94 -11.31
N SER A 58 16.74 -6.84 -11.67
CA SER A 58 15.29 -6.67 -11.76
C SER A 58 14.86 -6.56 -13.23
N ALA A 59 13.58 -6.82 -13.51
CA ALA A 59 13.05 -6.70 -14.86
C ALA A 59 12.78 -5.24 -15.27
N GLY A 60 12.74 -4.31 -14.31
CA GLY A 60 12.43 -2.91 -14.48
C GLY A 60 13.52 -1.96 -14.01
N LEU A 61 13.18 -0.69 -13.94
CA LEU A 61 14.06 0.36 -13.41
C LEU A 61 13.69 0.70 -11.98
N VAL A 62 14.63 0.51 -11.06
CA VAL A 62 14.45 0.87 -9.66
C VAL A 62 14.68 2.35 -9.45
N LEU A 63 13.74 3.01 -8.78
CA LEU A 63 13.83 4.41 -8.37
C LEU A 63 13.72 4.49 -6.84
N HIS A 64 14.54 5.31 -6.23
CA HIS A 64 14.59 5.55 -4.79
C HIS A 64 14.00 6.91 -4.41
N LEU A 65 13.27 6.97 -3.30
CA LEU A 65 12.89 8.19 -2.61
C LEU A 65 13.11 8.02 -1.10
N GLY A 66 14.08 8.73 -0.57
CA GLY A 66 14.50 8.52 0.83
C GLY A 66 15.13 7.14 1.01
N ARG A 67 14.49 6.31 1.84
CA ARG A 67 14.90 4.93 2.13
C ARG A 67 14.12 3.88 1.35
N GLU A 68 13.02 4.30 0.74
CA GLU A 68 12.09 3.45 0.02
C GLU A 68 12.38 3.45 -1.46
N LYS A 69 11.84 2.46 -2.14
CA LYS A 69 12.01 2.31 -3.59
C LYS A 69 10.74 1.81 -4.27
N ILE A 70 10.64 2.11 -5.55
CA ILE A 70 9.67 1.53 -6.50
C ILE A 70 10.44 0.90 -7.65
N GLU A 71 9.80 -0.03 -8.35
CA GLU A 71 10.30 -0.57 -9.61
C GLU A 71 9.32 -0.23 -10.73
N LEU A 72 9.77 0.53 -11.73
CA LEU A 72 8.98 0.83 -12.93
C LEU A 72 9.22 -0.25 -13.97
N ILE A 73 8.16 -0.96 -14.38
CA ILE A 73 8.24 -2.00 -15.40
C ILE A 73 7.36 -1.62 -16.58
N GLN A 74 7.94 -1.55 -17.79
CA GLN A 74 7.13 -1.29 -18.98
C GLN A 74 6.28 -2.51 -19.33
N ARG A 75 4.98 -2.29 -19.49
CA ARG A 75 3.98 -3.29 -19.85
C ARG A 75 3.10 -2.80 -20.99
N ALA A 76 2.58 -3.75 -21.79
CA ALA A 76 1.70 -3.47 -22.93
C ALA A 76 0.24 -3.88 -22.65
N GLY A 77 -0.13 -3.99 -21.36
CA GLY A 77 -1.47 -4.38 -20.95
C GLY A 77 -2.50 -3.27 -21.09
N ARG A 78 -3.67 -3.51 -20.53
CA ARG A 78 -4.79 -2.55 -20.57
C ARG A 78 -4.47 -1.32 -19.73
N PRO A 79 -4.85 -0.11 -20.20
CA PRO A 79 -4.68 1.11 -19.43
C PRO A 79 -5.64 1.14 -18.23
N ILE A 80 -5.28 1.87 -17.19
CA ILE A 80 -6.18 2.16 -16.07
C ILE A 80 -7.43 2.86 -16.62
N PRO A 81 -8.66 2.38 -16.32
CA PRO A 81 -9.88 3.00 -16.81
C PRO A 81 -9.95 4.48 -16.40
N ALA A 82 -10.23 5.36 -17.37
CA ALA A 82 -10.25 6.81 -17.13
C ALA A 82 -11.31 7.24 -16.10
N ASP A 83 -12.36 6.44 -15.93
CA ASP A 83 -13.44 6.61 -14.97
C ASP A 83 -13.22 5.87 -13.63
N SER A 84 -11.99 5.39 -13.38
CA SER A 84 -11.63 4.74 -12.12
C SER A 84 -11.87 5.66 -10.93
N ARG A 85 -12.48 5.11 -9.88
CA ARG A 85 -12.80 5.80 -8.63
C ARG A 85 -11.91 5.28 -7.50
N SER A 86 -11.75 6.08 -6.45
CA SER A 86 -10.90 5.68 -5.31
C SER A 86 -11.51 4.55 -4.47
N ASN A 87 -12.78 4.20 -4.66
CA ASN A 87 -13.43 3.05 -4.04
C ASN A 87 -13.52 1.80 -4.93
N ASP A 88 -13.00 1.84 -6.16
CA ASP A 88 -12.89 0.61 -6.98
C ASP A 88 -11.82 -0.32 -6.39
N LEU A 89 -12.06 -1.64 -6.41
CA LEU A 89 -11.18 -2.61 -5.73
C LEU A 89 -9.83 -2.84 -6.44
N TRP A 90 -9.56 -2.22 -7.58
CA TRP A 90 -8.21 -2.14 -8.14
C TRP A 90 -7.48 -0.84 -7.78
N PHE A 91 -8.11 0.04 -6.97
CA PHE A 91 -7.45 1.26 -6.53
C PHE A 91 -6.30 0.92 -5.60
N GLN A 92 -5.11 1.34 -6.01
CA GLN A 92 -3.90 1.27 -5.22
C GLN A 92 -3.17 2.61 -5.36
N HIS A 93 -2.62 3.13 -4.26
CA HIS A 93 -1.80 4.34 -4.32
C HIS A 93 -0.52 4.22 -3.50
N LEU A 94 0.48 5.02 -3.88
CA LEU A 94 1.67 5.27 -3.09
C LEU A 94 1.52 6.60 -2.36
N ALA A 95 1.74 6.61 -1.04
CA ALA A 95 1.74 7.81 -0.22
C ALA A 95 3.15 8.37 -0.07
N ILE A 96 3.39 9.51 -0.69
CA ILE A 96 4.66 10.22 -0.71
C ILE A 96 4.62 11.31 0.35
N VAL A 97 5.52 11.21 1.33
CA VAL A 97 5.61 12.19 2.41
C VAL A 97 6.32 13.45 1.94
N VAL A 98 5.74 14.59 2.27
CA VAL A 98 6.25 15.90 1.89
C VAL A 98 6.39 16.84 3.08
N SER A 99 7.38 17.72 3.03
CA SER A 99 7.60 18.75 4.07
C SER A 99 6.69 19.98 3.93
N ASP A 100 6.14 20.22 2.72
CA ASP A 100 5.22 21.31 2.39
C ASP A 100 4.29 20.84 1.25
N ILE A 101 3.06 20.48 1.61
CA ILE A 101 2.12 19.89 0.67
C ILE A 101 1.64 20.88 -0.40
N ASP A 102 1.56 22.16 -0.08
CA ASP A 102 1.10 23.15 -1.04
C ASP A 102 2.15 23.34 -2.16
N LYS A 103 3.44 23.42 -1.78
CA LYS A 103 4.54 23.49 -2.75
C LYS A 103 4.66 22.19 -3.56
N ALA A 104 4.55 21.03 -2.91
CA ALA A 104 4.65 19.75 -3.58
C ALA A 104 3.50 19.55 -4.57
N TYR A 105 2.26 19.85 -4.15
CA TYR A 105 1.10 19.73 -5.04
C TYR A 105 1.19 20.69 -6.24
N ALA A 106 1.64 21.92 -6.02
CA ALA A 106 1.89 22.85 -7.11
C ALA A 106 2.97 22.33 -8.07
N ALA A 107 4.01 21.66 -7.59
CA ALA A 107 5.06 21.08 -8.43
C ALA A 107 4.53 19.94 -9.30
N VAL A 108 3.82 18.95 -8.74
CA VAL A 108 3.27 17.83 -9.51
C VAL A 108 2.20 18.31 -10.51
N ARG A 109 1.40 19.30 -10.16
CA ARG A 109 0.41 19.93 -11.07
C ARG A 109 1.09 20.57 -12.29
N ARG A 110 2.20 21.29 -12.09
CA ARG A 110 2.98 21.86 -13.20
C ARG A 110 3.61 20.79 -14.09
N ALA A 111 3.92 19.63 -13.53
CA ALA A 111 4.45 18.49 -14.29
C ALA A 111 3.36 17.66 -15.00
N GLY A 112 2.09 18.11 -14.96
CA GLY A 112 0.99 17.48 -15.70
C GLY A 112 0.23 16.40 -14.93
N ALA A 113 0.45 16.25 -13.61
CA ALA A 113 -0.34 15.33 -12.79
C ALA A 113 -1.83 15.69 -12.84
N MET A 114 -2.68 14.68 -12.98
CA MET A 114 -4.12 14.84 -13.02
C MET A 114 -4.71 14.76 -11.61
N PRO A 115 -5.54 15.74 -11.17
CA PRO A 115 -6.08 15.72 -9.82
C PRO A 115 -7.14 14.63 -9.65
N ILE A 116 -7.12 13.95 -8.50
CA ILE A 116 -8.27 13.26 -7.92
C ILE A 116 -8.90 14.22 -6.91
N SER A 117 -8.17 14.63 -5.88
CA SER A 117 -8.59 15.70 -4.98
C SER A 117 -8.44 17.06 -5.66
N ARG A 118 -9.39 17.95 -5.47
CA ARG A 118 -9.31 19.33 -6.02
C ARG A 118 -8.18 20.14 -5.39
N GLN A 119 -7.92 19.90 -4.11
CA GLN A 119 -6.93 20.58 -3.28
C GLN A 119 -6.53 19.71 -2.09
N PRO A 120 -5.40 19.97 -1.41
CA PRO A 120 -5.04 19.32 -0.17
C PRO A 120 -6.15 19.46 0.88
N GLN A 121 -6.51 18.34 1.52
CA GLN A 121 -7.46 18.27 2.62
C GLN A 121 -6.71 18.25 3.95
N LEU A 122 -7.23 18.96 4.95
CA LEU A 122 -6.78 18.88 6.33
C LEU A 122 -7.72 17.92 7.08
N LEU A 123 -7.23 16.76 7.47
CA LEU A 123 -8.05 15.76 8.16
C LEU A 123 -8.47 16.27 9.54
N PRO A 124 -9.75 16.05 9.91
CA PRO A 124 -10.37 16.75 11.03
C PRO A 124 -9.82 16.30 12.39
N ALA A 125 -9.69 17.25 13.32
CA ALA A 125 -9.12 17.02 14.64
C ALA A 125 -9.91 16.03 15.53
N TRP A 126 -11.19 15.78 15.20
CA TRP A 126 -11.98 14.78 15.91
C TRP A 126 -11.49 13.34 15.65
N ASN A 127 -10.73 13.11 14.57
CA ASN A 127 -10.13 11.79 14.31
C ASN A 127 -8.77 11.71 15.01
N PRO A 128 -8.62 10.92 16.08
CA PRO A 128 -7.40 10.91 16.90
C PRO A 128 -6.17 10.40 16.12
N ASN A 129 -6.37 9.52 15.15
CA ASN A 129 -5.29 8.89 14.41
C ASN A 129 -4.89 9.69 13.15
N ALA A 130 -5.85 10.31 12.48
CA ALA A 130 -5.61 11.03 11.22
C ALA A 130 -5.66 12.57 11.37
N GLY A 131 -6.23 13.10 12.47
CA GLY A 131 -6.41 14.55 12.65
C GLY A 131 -5.11 15.34 12.54
N GLY A 132 -5.17 16.45 11.80
CA GLY A 132 -4.02 17.31 11.53
C GLY A 132 -3.14 16.88 10.36
N ILE A 133 -3.28 15.66 9.85
CA ILE A 133 -2.63 15.23 8.60
C ILE A 133 -3.23 16.01 7.44
N ARG A 134 -2.40 16.45 6.50
CA ARG A 134 -2.83 17.01 5.22
C ARG A 134 -2.52 16.02 4.10
N ALA A 135 -3.50 15.79 3.22
CA ALA A 135 -3.38 14.81 2.14
C ALA A 135 -4.03 15.29 0.85
N VAL A 136 -3.54 14.82 -0.29
CA VAL A 136 -4.11 15.11 -1.61
C VAL A 136 -3.83 13.94 -2.56
N TYR A 137 -4.85 13.47 -3.28
CA TYR A 137 -4.73 12.44 -4.29
C TYR A 137 -4.63 13.03 -5.69
N PHE A 138 -3.79 12.43 -6.52
CA PHE A 138 -3.62 12.78 -7.93
C PHE A 138 -3.20 11.52 -8.70
N ARG A 139 -3.14 11.64 -10.03
CA ARG A 139 -2.68 10.55 -10.91
C ARG A 139 -1.38 10.92 -11.60
N ASP A 140 -0.53 9.92 -11.78
CA ASP A 140 0.63 9.99 -12.65
C ASP A 140 0.24 10.01 -14.14
N PRO A 141 1.19 10.08 -15.09
CA PRO A 141 0.87 10.09 -16.53
C PRO A 141 0.17 8.84 -17.06
N ASP A 142 0.26 7.68 -16.40
CA ASP A 142 -0.42 6.43 -16.77
C ASP A 142 -1.74 6.23 -16.04
N GLY A 143 -2.06 7.12 -15.08
CA GLY A 143 -3.31 7.09 -14.32
C GLY A 143 -3.18 6.43 -12.94
N HIS A 144 -1.97 6.02 -12.52
CA HIS A 144 -1.78 5.47 -11.18
C HIS A 144 -2.09 6.51 -10.13
N PRO A 145 -2.93 6.16 -9.13
CA PRO A 145 -3.19 7.06 -8.01
C PRO A 145 -1.93 7.22 -7.15
N LEU A 146 -1.67 8.46 -6.77
CA LEU A 146 -0.60 8.83 -5.84
C LEU A 146 -1.18 9.74 -4.77
N GLU A 147 -0.61 9.70 -3.58
CA GLU A 147 -0.91 10.60 -2.48
C GLU A 147 0.31 11.45 -2.15
N LEU A 148 0.11 12.75 -1.93
CA LEU A 148 1.01 13.54 -1.10
C LEU A 148 0.43 13.63 0.29
N ILE A 149 1.26 13.32 1.29
CA ILE A 149 0.89 13.35 2.70
C ILE A 149 1.88 14.20 3.49
N GLN A 150 1.35 15.10 4.32
CA GLN A 150 2.14 15.90 5.26
C GLN A 150 1.66 15.65 6.68
N PHE A 151 2.56 15.17 7.52
CA PHE A 151 2.28 14.92 8.94
C PHE A 151 2.43 16.19 9.77
N PRO A 152 1.56 16.40 10.77
CA PRO A 152 1.78 17.42 11.80
C PRO A 152 2.98 17.03 12.71
N PRO A 153 3.53 17.94 13.49
CA PRO A 153 4.75 17.71 14.29
C PRO A 153 4.68 16.53 15.29
N ASP A 154 3.46 16.15 15.70
CA ASP A 154 3.19 15.10 16.68
C ASP A 154 2.83 13.74 16.07
N LYS A 155 2.86 13.61 14.73
CA LYS A 155 2.50 12.37 14.02
C LYS A 155 3.55 11.95 13.00
N GLY A 156 3.51 10.66 12.64
CA GLY A 156 4.45 10.05 11.69
C GLY A 156 5.81 9.75 12.32
N GLU A 157 6.72 9.26 11.51
CA GLU A 157 8.09 9.00 11.95
C GLU A 157 8.86 10.31 12.11
N PRO A 158 9.88 10.41 13.00
CA PRO A 158 10.67 11.63 13.18
C PRO A 158 11.28 12.18 11.87
N ARG A 159 11.67 11.31 10.95
CA ARG A 159 12.22 11.71 9.62
C ARG A 159 11.20 12.45 8.75
N TRP A 160 9.91 12.30 9.00
CA TRP A 160 8.85 13.02 8.29
C TRP A 160 8.74 14.50 8.72
N GLN A 161 9.50 14.90 9.73
CA GLN A 161 9.57 16.28 10.20
C GLN A 161 10.75 17.08 9.59
N GLU A 162 11.57 16.43 8.74
CA GLU A 162 12.67 17.09 8.02
C GLU A 162 12.13 18.21 7.09
N LYS A 163 12.89 19.31 6.96
CA LYS A 163 12.48 20.49 6.18
C LYS A 163 13.49 20.88 5.08
N ASP A 164 14.60 20.17 4.99
CA ASP A 164 15.67 20.42 4.03
C ASP A 164 15.33 19.90 2.62
N ARG A 165 14.37 18.97 2.51
CA ARG A 165 13.86 18.40 1.25
C ARG A 165 12.36 18.53 1.17
N LEU A 166 11.84 18.66 -0.07
CA LEU A 166 10.39 18.75 -0.30
C LEU A 166 9.73 17.37 -0.25
N PHE A 167 10.34 16.36 -0.89
CA PHE A 167 9.87 14.97 -0.92
C PHE A 167 10.77 14.14 -0.03
N LEU A 168 10.23 13.46 0.97
CA LEU A 168 10.99 12.84 2.06
C LEU A 168 11.15 11.33 1.92
N GLY A 169 10.12 10.64 1.39
CA GLY A 169 10.08 9.20 1.25
C GLY A 169 8.67 8.69 0.99
N ILE A 170 8.48 7.37 1.05
CA ILE A 170 7.19 6.70 0.90
C ILE A 170 6.75 6.17 2.27
N ASP A 171 5.58 6.61 2.76
CA ASP A 171 5.05 6.10 4.03
C ASP A 171 4.37 4.75 3.85
N HIS A 172 3.52 4.61 2.81
CA HIS A 172 2.76 3.38 2.60
C HIS A 172 2.34 3.21 1.13
N SER A 173 1.92 1.98 0.78
CA SER A 173 1.02 1.71 -0.34
C SER A 173 -0.34 1.36 0.23
N ALA A 174 -1.40 1.99 -0.25
CA ALA A 174 -2.77 1.71 0.17
C ALA A 174 -3.55 1.04 -0.93
N ILE A 175 -4.38 0.06 -0.56
CA ILE A 175 -5.22 -0.72 -1.46
C ILE A 175 -6.68 -0.67 -1.01
N ALA A 176 -7.61 -0.54 -1.97
CA ALA A 176 -9.03 -0.65 -1.67
C ALA A 176 -9.41 -2.13 -1.46
N VAL A 177 -10.14 -2.40 -0.38
CA VAL A 177 -10.54 -3.77 0.00
C VAL A 177 -12.03 -3.84 0.26
N SER A 178 -12.65 -5.00 -0.06
CA SER A 178 -14.07 -5.25 0.15
C SER A 178 -14.41 -5.66 1.58
N ASP A 179 -13.44 -6.26 2.29
CA ASP A 179 -13.62 -6.79 3.65
C ASP A 179 -12.31 -6.66 4.44
N THR A 180 -12.33 -5.84 5.49
CA THR A 180 -11.16 -5.60 6.35
C THR A 180 -10.67 -6.89 7.01
N ASP A 181 -11.56 -7.74 7.53
CA ASP A 181 -11.17 -8.92 8.31
C ASP A 181 -10.52 -9.98 7.43
N GLN A 182 -11.04 -10.19 6.22
CA GLN A 182 -10.45 -11.10 5.24
C GLN A 182 -9.07 -10.61 4.79
N SER A 183 -8.94 -9.32 4.50
CA SER A 183 -7.65 -8.73 4.10
C SER A 183 -6.64 -8.75 5.24
N VAL A 184 -7.06 -8.42 6.48
CA VAL A 184 -6.20 -8.55 7.67
C VAL A 184 -5.75 -9.99 7.88
N ALA A 185 -6.63 -10.98 7.72
CA ALA A 185 -6.25 -12.39 7.81
C ALA A 185 -5.20 -12.77 6.74
N PHE A 186 -5.27 -12.19 5.55
CA PHE A 186 -4.26 -12.41 4.51
C PHE A 186 -2.93 -11.73 4.87
N TYR A 187 -2.91 -10.43 5.10
CA TYR A 187 -1.68 -9.67 5.29
C TYR A 187 -1.02 -9.95 6.66
N ARG A 188 -1.79 -10.11 7.73
CA ARG A 188 -1.28 -10.39 9.08
C ARG A 188 -0.93 -11.88 9.25
N ASP A 189 -1.89 -12.78 8.98
CA ASP A 189 -1.77 -14.17 9.41
C ASP A 189 -0.97 -15.01 8.40
N ARG A 190 -1.03 -14.69 7.10
CA ARG A 190 -0.26 -15.39 6.07
C ARG A 190 1.06 -14.73 5.74
N LEU A 191 1.09 -13.38 5.66
CA LEU A 191 2.30 -12.64 5.29
C LEU A 191 3.09 -12.13 6.49
N GLY A 192 2.51 -12.11 7.70
CA GLY A 192 3.21 -11.76 8.94
C GLY A 192 3.36 -10.27 9.19
N LEU A 193 2.57 -9.41 8.54
CA LEU A 193 2.51 -8.00 8.90
C LEU A 193 1.78 -7.85 10.24
N ARG A 194 2.07 -6.76 10.96
CA ARG A 194 1.35 -6.40 12.19
C ARG A 194 0.44 -5.21 11.96
N ILE A 195 -0.71 -5.19 12.61
CA ILE A 195 -1.57 -4.01 12.63
C ILE A 195 -0.84 -2.93 13.43
N ALA A 196 -0.66 -1.76 12.83
CA ALA A 196 0.00 -0.60 13.42
C ALA A 196 -1.01 0.47 13.87
N GLY A 197 -2.18 0.52 13.27
CA GLY A 197 -3.24 1.45 13.61
C GLY A 197 -4.50 1.24 12.79
N THR A 198 -5.58 1.88 13.23
CA THR A 198 -6.86 1.93 12.51
C THR A 198 -7.45 3.32 12.61
N SER A 199 -8.19 3.76 11.60
CA SER A 199 -9.01 4.97 11.66
C SER A 199 -10.27 4.81 10.83
N ASP A 200 -11.33 5.49 11.23
CA ASP A 200 -12.53 5.67 10.42
C ASP A 200 -12.59 7.13 9.96
N ASN A 201 -12.53 7.35 8.66
CA ASN A 201 -12.48 8.67 8.04
C ASN A 201 -13.77 8.92 7.27
N TRP A 202 -14.45 10.02 7.54
CA TRP A 202 -15.68 10.45 6.85
C TRP A 202 -15.80 11.96 6.85
N GLY A 203 -16.85 12.47 6.20
CA GLY A 203 -17.15 13.88 6.10
C GLY A 203 -16.54 14.52 4.87
N ILE A 204 -16.70 15.83 4.78
CA ILE A 204 -16.34 16.60 3.58
C ILE A 204 -14.85 16.52 3.22
N GLU A 205 -13.99 16.33 4.22
CA GLU A 205 -12.54 16.20 4.03
C GLU A 205 -12.21 14.85 3.36
N GLN A 206 -12.86 13.76 3.80
CA GLN A 206 -12.66 12.44 3.19
C GLN A 206 -13.27 12.37 1.79
N GLU A 207 -14.46 12.95 1.59
CA GLU A 207 -15.06 13.09 0.27
C GLU A 207 -14.14 13.92 -0.66
N GLY A 208 -13.62 15.05 -0.16
CA GLY A 208 -12.72 15.92 -0.90
C GLY A 208 -11.37 15.25 -1.23
N LEU A 209 -10.88 14.38 -0.35
CA LEU A 209 -9.64 13.63 -0.56
C LEU A 209 -9.82 12.55 -1.62
N SER A 210 -10.80 11.68 -1.45
CA SER A 210 -11.01 10.52 -2.33
C SER A 210 -11.77 10.83 -3.62
N ALA A 211 -12.40 12.00 -3.72
CA ALA A 211 -13.37 12.37 -4.76
C ALA A 211 -14.55 11.39 -4.87
N VAL A 212 -14.92 10.75 -3.77
CA VAL A 212 -16.05 9.83 -3.66
C VAL A 212 -17.10 10.46 -2.75
N PRO A 213 -18.26 10.88 -3.28
CA PRO A 213 -19.33 11.48 -2.47
C PRO A 213 -19.83 10.54 -1.38
N GLY A 214 -20.00 11.04 -0.16
CA GLY A 214 -20.44 10.26 0.99
C GLY A 214 -19.41 9.25 1.51
N ALA A 215 -18.13 9.41 1.15
CA ALA A 215 -17.10 8.47 1.56
C ALA A 215 -16.99 8.34 3.09
N HIS A 216 -17.16 7.10 3.57
CA HIS A 216 -16.80 6.66 4.91
C HIS A 216 -15.85 5.47 4.76
N VAL A 217 -14.59 5.67 5.12
CA VAL A 217 -13.51 4.72 4.87
C VAL A 217 -12.92 4.27 6.19
N ARG A 218 -12.95 2.95 6.43
CA ARG A 218 -12.13 2.33 7.47
C ARG A 218 -10.75 2.07 6.92
N ILE A 219 -9.75 2.62 7.58
CA ILE A 219 -8.34 2.43 7.22
C ILE A 219 -7.68 1.54 8.27
N THR A 220 -7.01 0.49 7.82
CA THR A 220 -6.20 -0.37 8.69
C THR A 220 -4.77 -0.36 8.19
N THR A 221 -3.88 0.24 8.96
CA THR A 221 -2.45 0.30 8.64
C THR A 221 -1.74 -0.95 9.13
N LEU A 222 -1.02 -1.59 8.24
CA LEU A 222 -0.19 -2.76 8.49
C LEU A 222 1.28 -2.42 8.24
N ARG A 223 2.19 -2.97 9.06
CA ARG A 223 3.63 -2.75 8.95
C ARG A 223 4.40 -4.07 9.03
N ALA A 224 5.43 -4.21 8.19
CA ALA A 224 6.51 -5.17 8.36
C ALA A 224 7.54 -4.64 9.39
N ARG A 225 8.71 -5.26 9.50
CA ARG A 225 9.82 -4.74 10.34
C ARG A 225 10.46 -3.50 9.75
N SER A 226 10.48 -3.41 8.42
CA SER A 226 11.02 -2.27 7.68
C SER A 226 10.30 -2.08 6.34
N GLY A 227 10.59 -0.96 5.67
CA GLY A 227 9.94 -0.55 4.43
C GLY A 227 8.63 0.20 4.65
N PRO A 228 7.93 0.57 3.57
CA PRO A 228 6.66 1.28 3.63
C PRO A 228 5.57 0.42 4.28
N GLY A 229 4.51 1.07 4.76
CA GLY A 229 3.31 0.39 5.24
C GLY A 229 2.45 -0.17 4.12
N VAL A 230 1.50 -1.01 4.49
CA VAL A 230 0.35 -1.39 3.66
C VAL A 230 -0.90 -0.89 4.37
N GLU A 231 -1.72 -0.10 3.70
CA GLU A 231 -3.00 0.35 4.22
C GLU A 231 -4.16 -0.29 3.48
N LEU A 232 -5.12 -0.80 4.24
CA LEU A 232 -6.37 -1.37 3.73
C LEU A 232 -7.44 -0.29 3.81
N LEU A 233 -7.99 0.11 2.65
CA LEU A 233 -9.04 1.12 2.52
C LEU A 233 -10.38 0.42 2.30
N HIS A 234 -11.14 0.18 3.35
CA HIS A 234 -12.46 -0.40 3.26
C HIS A 234 -13.53 0.71 3.23
N TYR A 235 -14.12 0.94 2.07
CA TYR A 235 -15.21 1.89 1.91
C TYR A 235 -16.50 1.32 2.50
N LEU A 236 -16.81 1.72 3.73
CA LEU A 236 -18.08 1.37 4.39
C LEU A 236 -19.26 2.04 3.70
N MET A 237 -19.03 3.21 3.08
CA MET A 237 -19.94 3.97 2.23
C MET A 237 -19.15 4.78 1.19
N PRO A 238 -19.60 4.87 -0.07
CA PRO A 238 -20.56 3.97 -0.69
C PRO A 238 -19.93 2.59 -0.94
N THR A 239 -20.75 1.54 -1.00
CA THR A 239 -20.30 0.15 -1.23
C THR A 239 -20.36 -0.26 -2.71
N ASP A 240 -20.41 0.70 -3.61
CA ASP A 240 -20.57 0.50 -5.05
C ASP A 240 -19.24 0.46 -5.82
N GLY A 241 -18.11 0.29 -5.13
CA GLY A 241 -16.81 0.10 -5.75
C GLY A 241 -16.82 -1.13 -6.67
N ARG A 242 -16.28 -0.98 -7.88
CA ARG A 242 -16.24 -2.07 -8.86
C ARG A 242 -15.19 -3.10 -8.44
N PRO A 243 -15.46 -4.41 -8.60
CA PRO A 243 -14.49 -5.46 -8.28
C PRO A 243 -13.31 -5.43 -9.27
N MET A 244 -12.17 -5.96 -8.84
CA MET A 244 -11.03 -6.24 -9.74
C MET A 244 -11.53 -7.08 -10.91
N PRO A 245 -11.24 -6.73 -12.18
CA PRO A 245 -11.62 -7.57 -13.32
C PRO A 245 -11.03 -8.97 -13.17
N ALA A 246 -11.89 -10.00 -13.32
CA ALA A 246 -11.49 -11.40 -13.09
C ALA A 246 -10.39 -11.88 -14.06
N ASP A 247 -10.27 -11.23 -15.22
CA ASP A 247 -9.27 -11.47 -16.26
C ASP A 247 -8.04 -10.55 -16.14
N THR A 248 -7.84 -9.89 -14.99
CA THR A 248 -6.66 -9.06 -14.73
C THR A 248 -5.38 -9.89 -14.84
N THR A 249 -4.43 -9.38 -15.60
CA THR A 249 -3.09 -9.96 -15.78
C THR A 249 -2.03 -9.08 -15.14
N ALA A 250 -0.81 -9.58 -15.03
CA ALA A 250 0.34 -8.81 -14.54
C ALA A 250 0.78 -7.69 -15.49
N ASP A 251 0.29 -7.70 -16.73
CA ASP A 251 0.62 -6.68 -17.71
C ASP A 251 -0.34 -5.48 -17.66
N ASP A 252 -1.50 -5.61 -17.02
CA ASP A 252 -2.47 -4.53 -16.91
C ASP A 252 -1.93 -3.40 -16.01
N LEU A 253 -2.11 -2.15 -16.42
CA LEU A 253 -1.48 -1.01 -15.74
C LEU A 253 -2.00 -0.75 -14.31
N TRP A 254 -3.15 -1.32 -13.93
CA TRP A 254 -3.64 -1.27 -12.54
C TRP A 254 -3.12 -2.42 -11.66
N ALA A 255 -2.32 -3.35 -12.21
CA ALA A 255 -1.80 -4.51 -11.49
C ALA A 255 -0.47 -4.16 -10.80
N GLU A 256 -0.47 -3.13 -9.96
CA GLU A 256 0.67 -2.84 -9.09
C GLU A 256 0.91 -4.01 -8.13
N GLU A 257 2.17 -4.24 -7.74
CA GLU A 257 2.54 -5.37 -6.90
C GLU A 257 3.27 -4.90 -5.64
N ILE A 258 2.84 -5.40 -4.49
CA ILE A 258 3.53 -5.20 -3.21
C ILE A 258 4.56 -6.32 -3.07
N VAL A 259 5.85 -6.00 -3.12
CA VAL A 259 6.92 -6.98 -3.01
C VAL A 259 7.43 -7.06 -1.58
N MET A 260 7.30 -8.26 -1.00
CA MET A 260 7.73 -8.57 0.36
C MET A 260 9.12 -9.21 0.36
N ARG A 261 9.96 -8.86 1.32
CA ARG A 261 11.22 -9.59 1.58
C ARG A 261 11.03 -10.52 2.77
N THR A 262 11.31 -11.82 2.58
CA THR A 262 11.05 -12.83 3.62
C THR A 262 12.16 -13.87 3.71
N ALA A 263 12.45 -14.35 4.94
CA ALA A 263 13.38 -15.45 5.19
C ALA A 263 12.84 -16.84 4.77
N ARG A 264 11.56 -16.96 4.43
CA ARG A 264 10.95 -18.25 4.09
C ARG A 264 11.25 -18.63 2.65
N ALA A 265 12.13 -19.59 2.46
CA ALA A 265 12.49 -20.15 1.16
C ALA A 265 11.31 -20.73 0.36
N ALA A 266 10.26 -21.18 1.03
CA ALA A 266 9.08 -21.78 0.40
C ALA A 266 8.17 -20.78 -0.37
N HIS A 267 8.47 -19.49 -0.31
CA HIS A 267 7.64 -18.45 -0.91
C HIS A 267 8.36 -17.62 -1.98
N PHE A 268 9.60 -17.97 -2.33
CA PHE A 268 10.36 -17.23 -3.33
C PHE A 268 9.75 -17.41 -4.73
N GLY A 269 9.50 -16.30 -5.40
CA GLY A 269 8.95 -16.29 -6.75
C GLY A 269 7.46 -16.65 -6.85
N GLU A 270 6.75 -16.84 -5.74
CA GLU A 270 5.31 -17.04 -5.78
C GLU A 270 4.58 -15.71 -5.88
N TRP A 271 3.91 -15.53 -7.01
CA TRP A 271 2.93 -14.46 -7.20
C TRP A 271 1.64 -14.84 -6.50
N ARG A 272 1.17 -14.01 -5.61
CA ARG A 272 -0.10 -14.21 -4.90
C ARG A 272 -1.03 -13.06 -5.17
N ARG A 273 -2.32 -13.34 -5.11
CA ARG A 273 -3.33 -12.31 -5.03
C ARG A 273 -3.94 -12.31 -3.63
N ASP A 274 -4.22 -11.12 -3.12
CA ASP A 274 -5.02 -10.96 -1.93
C ASP A 274 -6.50 -11.30 -2.22
N PRO A 275 -7.43 -11.25 -1.23
CA PRO A 275 -8.83 -11.57 -1.45
C PRO A 275 -9.54 -10.72 -2.51
N ASP A 276 -9.09 -9.49 -2.74
CA ASP A 276 -9.67 -8.56 -3.71
C ASP A 276 -8.91 -8.53 -5.05
N GLY A 277 -7.81 -9.27 -5.18
CA GLY A 277 -7.07 -9.45 -6.42
C GLY A 277 -5.79 -8.63 -6.53
N HIS A 278 -5.38 -7.86 -5.52
CA HIS A 278 -4.10 -7.14 -5.51
C HIS A 278 -2.92 -8.10 -5.50
N ALA A 279 -1.90 -7.78 -6.27
CA ALA A 279 -0.73 -8.64 -6.43
C ALA A 279 0.26 -8.46 -5.28
N VAL A 280 0.78 -9.59 -4.79
CA VAL A 280 1.81 -9.63 -3.75
C VAL A 280 2.89 -10.62 -4.16
N GLY A 281 4.12 -10.12 -4.34
CA GLY A 281 5.29 -10.92 -4.61
C GLY A 281 6.18 -11.12 -3.40
N SER A 282 7.15 -12.02 -3.50
CA SER A 282 8.13 -12.23 -2.45
C SER A 282 9.55 -12.41 -3.00
N LEU A 283 10.51 -11.82 -2.31
CA LEU A 283 11.94 -11.95 -2.55
C LEU A 283 12.64 -12.62 -1.37
N PRO A 284 13.75 -13.35 -1.61
CA PRO A 284 14.59 -13.86 -0.54
C PRO A 284 15.27 -12.72 0.22
N ILE A 285 15.50 -12.92 1.53
CA ILE A 285 16.48 -12.11 2.24
C ILE A 285 17.84 -12.48 1.69
N ALA A 286 18.61 -11.51 1.20
CA ALA A 286 20.01 -11.74 0.85
C ALA A 286 20.71 -12.30 2.11
N LYS A 287 21.34 -13.48 1.99
CA LYS A 287 22.24 -13.97 3.05
C LYS A 287 23.31 -12.90 3.21
N GLU A 288 23.40 -12.32 4.42
CA GLU A 288 24.57 -11.52 4.76
C GLU A 288 25.80 -12.36 4.43
N ALA A 289 26.67 -11.82 3.60
CA ALA A 289 27.95 -12.45 3.33
C ALA A 289 28.66 -12.58 4.70
N ALA A 290 28.83 -13.81 5.19
CA ALA A 290 29.62 -14.04 6.39
C ALA A 290 31.05 -13.62 6.06
N TRP A 291 31.48 -12.50 6.67
CA TRP A 291 32.87 -12.02 6.66
C TRP A 291 33.69 -12.78 7.72
#